data_6e1997fa834c76845157c40328bc5f73
#
_entry.id   6e1997fa834c76845157c40328bc5f73
#
_cell.length_a   1.000
_cell.length_b   1.000
_cell.length_c   1.000
_cell.angle_alpha   90.00
_cell.angle_beta   90.00
_cell.angle_gamma   90.00
#
_symmetry.space_group_name_H-M   'P 1'
#
loop_
_entity.id
_entity.type
_entity.pdbx_description
1 polymer ?
#
loop_
_entity_poly.entity_id
_entity_poly.type
_entity_poly.pdbx_seq_one_letter_code
_entity_poly.pdbx_strand_id
1 'polypeptide(L)'
;MHKLLLLITILFITSCANKEPSIAEARESLENRYPNIVISSITKMDQDFFEVRVRDEIYYLTIDLKHLIAGNIIELSTGNNLTENSLKKTRLEYLSNINDDDIILYASEESKYTITIFTDTSCPYCQKLHNEIDNLVSNGINIRYVLFSRNGRDSDAYNDMVSVWCSKDKTKALDEIFSNSFIESNTCENPISSNYAKAMNLKVNGTPMIFFEDGSVIPGYVSSDKIIDTIGSIYPN
;
A
#
# COMPACT_ATOMS: atom_id res chain seq x y z
N MET A 1 61.21 9.60 61.14
CA MET A 1 60.95 8.88 59.91
C MET A 1 59.42 8.63 59.90
N HIS A 2 58.64 9.54 59.32
CA HIS A 2 57.16 9.43 59.21
C HIS A 2 56.80 8.88 57.80
N LYS A 3 56.25 7.68 57.75
CA LYS A 3 55.69 7.10 56.50
C LYS A 3 54.28 7.64 56.31
N LEU A 4 54.12 8.50 55.32
CA LEU A 4 52.83 9.01 54.87
C LEU A 4 52.18 7.93 53.99
N LEU A 5 51.14 7.32 54.51
CA LEU A 5 50.28 6.34 53.72
C LEU A 5 49.28 7.13 52.90
N LEU A 6 49.50 7.16 51.57
CA LEU A 6 48.55 7.77 50.63
C LEU A 6 47.43 6.78 50.35
N LEU A 7 46.22 7.02 50.88
CA LEU A 7 45.02 6.26 50.57
C LEU A 7 44.47 6.75 49.24
N ILE A 8 44.65 5.99 48.18
CA ILE A 8 44.02 6.25 46.86
C ILE A 8 42.58 5.68 46.92
N THR A 9 41.61 6.57 47.09
CA THR A 9 40.19 6.23 46.95
C THR A 9 39.84 6.13 45.46
N ILE A 10 39.71 4.92 44.94
CA ILE A 10 39.21 4.67 43.57
C ILE A 10 37.73 4.92 43.59
N LEU A 11 37.30 6.04 43.02
CA LEU A 11 35.87 6.36 42.78
C LEU A 11 35.43 5.52 41.60
N PHE A 12 34.69 4.42 41.84
CA PHE A 12 33.97 3.71 40.80
C PHE A 12 32.79 4.57 40.34
N ILE A 13 32.96 5.28 39.23
CA ILE A 13 31.89 5.92 38.54
C ILE A 13 31.16 4.79 37.80
N THR A 14 30.12 4.24 38.44
CA THR A 14 29.15 3.38 37.74
C THR A 14 28.36 4.27 36.80
N SER A 15 28.81 4.36 35.53
CA SER A 15 28.02 4.92 34.46
C SER A 15 26.81 4.01 34.29
N CYS A 16 25.64 4.42 34.78
CA CYS A 16 24.36 3.86 34.37
C CYS A 16 24.15 4.23 32.90
N ALA A 17 24.75 3.47 31.99
CA ALA A 17 24.32 3.50 30.62
C ALA A 17 22.84 3.04 30.62
N ASN A 18 21.92 3.97 30.41
CA ASN A 18 20.52 3.62 30.17
C ASN A 18 20.50 2.67 28.97
N LYS A 19 20.34 1.40 29.24
CA LYS A 19 20.19 0.38 28.21
C LYS A 19 18.90 0.71 27.44
N GLU A 20 19.03 0.94 26.14
CA GLU A 20 17.86 1.14 25.30
C GLU A 20 16.96 -0.09 25.35
N PRO A 21 15.62 0.10 25.42
CA PRO A 21 14.68 -1.00 25.42
C PRO A 21 14.80 -1.88 24.19
N SER A 22 14.61 -3.16 24.39
CA SER A 22 14.54 -4.17 23.36
C SER A 22 13.14 -4.21 22.71
N ILE A 23 13.03 -4.86 21.56
CA ILE A 23 11.74 -5.14 20.91
C ILE A 23 10.81 -5.96 21.84
N ALA A 24 11.37 -6.87 22.67
CA ALA A 24 10.60 -7.66 23.62
C ALA A 24 10.00 -6.78 24.72
N GLU A 25 10.78 -5.85 25.28
CA GLU A 25 10.29 -4.91 26.29
C GLU A 25 9.26 -3.93 25.71
N ALA A 26 9.43 -3.50 24.45
CA ALA A 26 8.43 -2.69 23.74
C ALA A 26 7.10 -3.46 23.57
N ARG A 27 7.17 -4.72 23.18
CA ARG A 27 5.99 -5.60 23.05
C ARG A 27 5.29 -5.80 24.39
N GLU A 28 6.03 -6.17 25.42
CA GLU A 28 5.49 -6.37 26.77
C GLU A 28 4.81 -5.12 27.29
N SER A 29 5.39 -3.93 27.09
CA SER A 29 4.80 -2.65 27.49
C SER A 29 3.43 -2.41 26.83
N LEU A 30 3.31 -2.72 25.54
CA LEU A 30 2.07 -2.56 24.79
C LEU A 30 1.02 -3.59 25.19
N GLU A 31 1.39 -4.87 25.35
CA GLU A 31 0.50 -5.95 25.73
C GLU A 31 -0.04 -5.77 27.16
N ASN A 32 0.79 -5.29 28.08
CA ASN A 32 0.37 -4.95 29.44
C ASN A 32 -0.65 -3.79 29.47
N ARG A 33 -0.47 -2.79 28.59
CA ARG A 33 -1.38 -1.63 28.51
C ARG A 33 -2.65 -1.93 27.71
N TYR A 34 -2.56 -2.78 26.69
CA TYR A 34 -3.62 -3.16 25.79
C TYR A 34 -3.70 -4.69 25.65
N PRO A 35 -4.30 -5.43 26.59
CA PRO A 35 -4.25 -6.90 26.62
C PRO A 35 -4.80 -7.61 25.37
N ASN A 36 -5.65 -6.92 24.59
CA ASN A 36 -6.25 -7.48 23.36
C ASN A 36 -5.60 -6.96 22.08
N ILE A 37 -4.43 -6.30 22.18
CA ILE A 37 -3.73 -5.79 21.01
C ILE A 37 -3.17 -6.95 20.18
N VAL A 38 -3.40 -6.90 18.86
CA VAL A 38 -2.83 -7.88 17.93
C VAL A 38 -1.67 -7.22 17.20
N ILE A 39 -0.47 -7.39 17.76
CA ILE A 39 0.76 -6.82 17.19
C ILE A 39 1.29 -7.77 16.11
N SER A 40 1.24 -7.32 14.85
CA SER A 40 1.77 -8.06 13.70
C SER A 40 3.30 -8.03 13.66
N SER A 41 3.91 -6.87 13.89
CA SER A 41 5.37 -6.71 13.97
C SER A 41 5.77 -5.50 14.81
N ILE A 42 6.99 -5.54 15.34
CA ILE A 42 7.67 -4.37 15.92
C ILE A 42 9.06 -4.30 15.30
N THR A 43 9.40 -3.13 14.74
CA THR A 43 10.70 -2.86 14.16
C THR A 43 11.30 -1.64 14.83
N LYS A 44 12.55 -1.72 15.27
CA LYS A 44 13.25 -0.55 15.79
C LYS A 44 13.64 0.35 14.61
N MET A 45 13.22 1.61 14.67
CA MET A 45 13.57 2.65 13.70
C MET A 45 14.60 3.57 14.34
N ASP A 46 15.82 3.57 13.80
CA ASP A 46 16.93 4.34 14.34
C ASP A 46 17.00 4.32 15.89
N GLN A 47 17.27 5.47 16.52
CA GLN A 47 17.43 5.55 17.98
C GLN A 47 16.20 6.10 18.71
N ASP A 48 15.13 6.50 17.99
CA ASP A 48 14.07 7.30 18.59
C ASP A 48 12.75 6.56 18.76
N PHE A 49 12.43 5.60 17.86
CA PHE A 49 11.13 4.98 17.80
C PHE A 49 11.19 3.47 17.53
N PHE A 50 10.12 2.78 17.94
CA PHE A 50 9.71 1.49 17.39
C PHE A 50 8.52 1.72 16.46
N GLU A 51 8.60 1.25 15.21
CA GLU A 51 7.42 1.08 14.35
C GLU A 51 6.67 -0.15 14.85
N VAL A 52 5.41 0.01 15.19
CA VAL A 52 4.51 -1.03 15.70
C VAL A 52 3.38 -1.22 14.70
N ARG A 53 3.29 -2.40 14.12
CA ARG A 53 2.16 -2.78 13.27
C ARG A 53 1.12 -3.52 14.09
N VAL A 54 -0.07 -2.94 14.12
CA VAL A 54 -1.24 -3.53 14.77
C VAL A 54 -2.26 -3.81 13.67
N ARG A 55 -2.42 -5.08 13.29
CA ARG A 55 -3.14 -5.46 12.07
C ARG A 55 -2.54 -4.73 10.86
N ASP A 56 -3.34 -3.87 10.20
CA ASP A 56 -2.93 -3.11 9.00
C ASP A 56 -2.58 -1.64 9.30
N GLU A 57 -2.54 -1.26 10.59
CA GLU A 57 -2.23 0.11 11.01
C GLU A 57 -0.80 0.21 11.53
N ILE A 58 -0.18 1.38 11.30
CA ILE A 58 1.15 1.70 11.79
C ILE A 58 1.03 2.70 12.93
N TYR A 59 1.71 2.38 14.02
CA TYR A 59 1.90 3.22 15.19
C TYR A 59 3.39 3.35 15.49
N TYR A 60 3.77 4.36 16.25
CA TYR A 60 5.15 4.53 16.70
C TYR A 60 5.20 4.61 18.21
N LEU A 61 6.02 3.78 18.83
CA LEU A 61 6.29 3.82 20.26
C LEU A 61 7.63 4.51 20.47
N THR A 62 7.66 5.54 21.34
CA THR A 62 8.93 6.21 21.68
C THR A 62 9.88 5.25 22.36
N ILE A 63 11.19 5.46 22.17
CA ILE A 63 12.22 4.55 22.69
C ILE A 63 12.17 4.44 24.24
N ASP A 64 11.66 5.46 24.95
CA ASP A 64 11.45 5.42 26.40
C ASP A 64 10.16 4.68 26.81
N LEU A 65 9.44 4.09 25.86
CA LEU A 65 8.20 3.32 26.01
C LEU A 65 7.03 4.11 26.63
N LYS A 66 7.06 5.45 26.61
CA LYS A 66 6.04 6.26 27.31
C LYS A 66 4.93 6.75 26.39
N HIS A 67 5.20 6.93 25.10
CA HIS A 67 4.22 7.53 24.19
C HIS A 67 4.00 6.65 22.98
N LEU A 68 2.71 6.40 22.67
CA LEU A 68 2.28 5.78 21.42
C LEU A 68 1.74 6.88 20.50
N ILE A 69 2.32 6.99 19.30
CA ILE A 69 2.00 8.00 18.30
C ILE A 69 1.21 7.34 17.18
N ALA A 70 0.06 7.89 16.83
CA ALA A 70 -0.74 7.52 15.66
C ALA A 70 -0.62 8.65 14.63
N GLY A 71 -0.04 8.38 13.47
CA GLY A 71 0.18 9.39 12.43
C GLY A 71 1.42 9.14 11.60
N ASN A 72 1.82 10.15 10.82
CA ASN A 72 2.99 10.06 9.96
C ASN A 72 4.25 10.59 10.68
N ILE A 73 5.36 9.90 10.47
CA ILE A 73 6.69 10.39 10.82
C ILE A 73 7.34 10.95 9.55
N ILE A 74 7.68 12.23 9.61
CA ILE A 74 8.39 12.94 8.53
C ILE A 74 9.81 13.25 9.00
N GLU A 75 10.80 12.79 8.26
CA GLU A 75 12.20 13.15 8.49
C GLU A 75 12.45 14.58 7.99
N LEU A 76 12.66 15.53 8.90
CA LEU A 76 12.76 16.96 8.54
C LEU A 76 13.96 17.29 7.67
N SER A 77 15.06 16.53 7.79
CA SER A 77 16.30 16.74 7.02
C SER A 77 16.12 16.48 5.52
N THR A 78 15.30 15.50 5.18
CA THR A 78 15.08 15.04 3.79
C THR A 78 13.68 15.33 3.28
N GLY A 79 12.71 15.56 4.18
CA GLY A 79 11.28 15.63 3.86
C GLY A 79 10.65 14.25 3.63
N ASN A 80 11.37 13.15 3.86
CA ASN A 80 10.87 11.80 3.65
C ASN A 80 9.76 11.44 4.65
N ASN A 81 8.67 10.91 4.14
CA ASN A 81 7.62 10.30 4.96
C ASN A 81 7.98 8.83 5.22
N LEU A 82 8.53 8.54 6.41
CA LEU A 82 8.97 7.20 6.80
C LEU A 82 7.78 6.24 6.90
N THR A 83 6.61 6.74 7.33
CA THR A 83 5.37 5.96 7.38
C THR A 83 4.93 5.53 5.98
N GLU A 84 4.95 6.45 5.02
CA GLU A 84 4.60 6.13 3.62
C GLU A 84 5.58 5.12 3.01
N ASN A 85 6.87 5.25 3.31
CA ASN A 85 7.87 4.27 2.87
C ASN A 85 7.59 2.86 3.41
N SER A 86 7.15 2.75 4.66
CA SER A 86 6.74 1.47 5.24
C SER A 86 5.45 0.94 4.63
N LEU A 87 4.47 1.82 4.34
CA LEU A 87 3.23 1.46 3.65
C LEU A 87 3.47 1.00 2.21
N LYS A 88 4.37 1.65 1.47
CA LYS A 88 4.77 1.23 0.12
C LYS A 88 5.27 -0.21 0.10
N LYS A 89 6.15 -0.59 1.02
CA LYS A 89 6.65 -1.98 1.12
C LYS A 89 5.52 -2.98 1.31
N THR A 90 4.58 -2.68 2.21
CA THR A 90 3.41 -3.55 2.43
C THR A 90 2.52 -3.64 1.19
N ARG A 91 2.28 -2.52 0.50
CA ARG A 91 1.49 -2.53 -0.75
C ARG A 91 2.15 -3.39 -1.82
N LEU A 92 3.48 -3.32 -1.97
CA LEU A 92 4.22 -4.15 -2.93
C LEU A 92 4.07 -5.64 -2.64
N GLU A 93 4.12 -6.06 -1.37
CA GLU A 93 3.86 -7.44 -0.97
C GLU A 93 2.45 -7.90 -1.36
N TYR A 94 1.42 -7.07 -1.14
CA TYR A 94 0.05 -7.40 -1.55
C TYR A 94 -0.15 -7.37 -3.06
N LEU A 95 0.44 -6.40 -3.77
CA LEU A 95 0.36 -6.30 -5.23
C LEU A 95 1.01 -7.50 -5.91
N SER A 96 2.11 -8.03 -5.36
CA SER A 96 2.78 -9.23 -5.88
C SER A 96 1.94 -10.51 -5.78
N ASN A 97 0.91 -10.52 -4.94
CA ASN A 97 -0.05 -11.62 -4.80
C ASN A 97 -1.23 -11.53 -5.78
N ILE A 98 -1.27 -10.51 -6.65
CA ILE A 98 -2.25 -10.39 -7.73
C ILE A 98 -1.70 -11.09 -8.96
N ASN A 99 -2.22 -12.29 -9.25
CA ASN A 99 -1.80 -13.06 -10.41
C ASN A 99 -2.19 -12.36 -11.72
N ASP A 100 -1.39 -12.55 -12.76
CA ASP A 100 -1.71 -12.01 -14.09
C ASP A 100 -2.97 -12.66 -14.69
N ASP A 101 -3.32 -13.86 -14.26
CA ASP A 101 -4.58 -14.53 -14.63
C ASP A 101 -5.83 -13.89 -13.99
N ASP A 102 -5.67 -13.01 -13.01
CA ASP A 102 -6.76 -12.35 -12.27
C ASP A 102 -6.99 -10.87 -12.70
N ILE A 103 -6.30 -10.41 -13.76
CA ILE A 103 -6.35 -9.03 -14.25
C ILE A 103 -6.78 -8.95 -15.71
N ILE A 104 -7.21 -7.77 -16.13
CA ILE A 104 -7.32 -7.41 -17.55
C ILE A 104 -6.16 -6.50 -17.89
N LEU A 105 -5.32 -6.93 -18.84
CA LEU A 105 -4.11 -6.22 -19.22
C LEU A 105 -4.32 -5.41 -20.49
N TYR A 106 -4.03 -4.10 -20.43
CA TYR A 106 -3.78 -3.24 -21.58
C TYR A 106 -2.29 -3.05 -21.70
N ALA A 107 -1.70 -3.77 -22.65
CA ALA A 107 -0.26 -3.81 -22.83
C ALA A 107 0.21 -2.71 -23.80
N SER A 108 1.29 -2.03 -23.45
CA SER A 108 2.02 -1.16 -24.37
C SER A 108 3.02 -1.95 -25.20
N GLU A 109 3.18 -1.61 -26.47
CA GLU A 109 4.22 -2.20 -27.34
C GLU A 109 5.63 -1.85 -26.85
N GLU A 110 5.80 -0.66 -26.27
CA GLU A 110 7.07 -0.15 -25.72
C GLU A 110 6.99 -0.05 -24.20
N SER A 111 6.59 -1.14 -23.53
CA SER A 111 6.40 -1.17 -22.09
C SER A 111 7.65 -0.73 -21.33
N LYS A 112 7.50 0.33 -20.52
CA LYS A 112 8.54 0.86 -19.63
C LYS A 112 8.11 0.78 -18.16
N TYR A 113 6.80 0.94 -17.92
CA TYR A 113 6.21 1.02 -16.58
C TYR A 113 4.90 0.23 -16.53
N THR A 114 4.51 -0.15 -15.35
CA THR A 114 3.24 -0.82 -15.11
C THR A 114 2.49 -0.16 -13.95
N ILE A 115 1.19 0.06 -14.13
CA ILE A 115 0.31 0.49 -13.05
C ILE A 115 -0.79 -0.54 -12.84
N THR A 116 -1.21 -0.72 -11.59
CA THR A 116 -2.34 -1.57 -11.23
C THR A 116 -3.52 -0.69 -10.81
N ILE A 117 -4.65 -0.83 -11.46
CA ILE A 117 -5.85 -0.01 -11.23
C ILE A 117 -6.99 -0.90 -10.74
N PHE A 118 -7.45 -0.68 -9.51
CA PHE A 118 -8.72 -1.22 -9.05
C PHE A 118 -9.86 -0.39 -9.65
N THR A 119 -10.74 -1.04 -10.39
CA THR A 119 -11.79 -0.39 -11.17
C THR A 119 -13.16 -1.03 -10.93
N ASP A 120 -14.21 -0.25 -11.12
CA ASP A 120 -15.62 -0.67 -10.98
C ASP A 120 -16.40 -0.15 -12.19
N THR A 121 -17.10 -1.03 -12.89
CA THR A 121 -17.85 -0.70 -14.13
C THR A 121 -18.96 0.33 -13.91
N SER A 122 -19.48 0.43 -12.69
CA SER A 122 -20.50 1.44 -12.33
C SER A 122 -19.93 2.79 -11.89
N CYS A 123 -18.60 2.94 -11.88
CA CYS A 123 -17.96 4.16 -11.39
C CYS A 123 -17.71 5.18 -12.50
N PRO A 124 -18.35 6.38 -12.46
CA PRO A 124 -18.14 7.40 -13.51
C PRO A 124 -16.67 7.87 -13.61
N TYR A 125 -15.94 7.88 -12.51
CA TYR A 125 -14.53 8.25 -12.52
C TYR A 125 -13.63 7.15 -13.08
N CYS A 126 -14.03 5.86 -12.97
CA CYS A 126 -13.36 4.76 -13.66
C CYS A 126 -13.56 4.85 -15.15
N GLN A 127 -14.79 5.12 -15.59
CA GLN A 127 -15.11 5.38 -16.98
C GLN A 127 -14.29 6.56 -17.54
N LYS A 128 -14.22 7.66 -16.76
CA LYS A 128 -13.44 8.83 -17.17
C LYS A 128 -11.95 8.51 -17.35
N LEU A 129 -11.35 7.75 -16.42
CA LEU A 129 -9.96 7.31 -16.54
C LEU A 129 -9.78 6.37 -17.73
N HIS A 130 -10.72 5.44 -17.92
CA HIS A 130 -10.68 4.48 -19.02
C HIS A 130 -10.67 5.15 -20.40
N ASN A 131 -11.40 6.25 -20.57
CA ASN A 131 -11.38 7.03 -21.81
C ASN A 131 -10.03 7.69 -22.13
N GLU A 132 -9.08 7.66 -21.19
CA GLU A 132 -7.75 8.26 -21.33
C GLU A 132 -6.62 7.21 -21.37
N ILE A 133 -6.94 5.90 -21.31
CA ILE A 133 -5.90 4.84 -21.20
C ILE A 133 -5.01 4.75 -22.44
N ASP A 134 -5.52 5.09 -23.62
CA ASP A 134 -4.74 5.08 -24.86
C ASP A 134 -3.52 6.03 -24.77
N ASN A 135 -3.69 7.17 -24.07
CA ASN A 135 -2.60 8.08 -23.79
C ASN A 135 -1.54 7.43 -22.87
N LEU A 136 -1.95 6.66 -21.86
CA LEU A 136 -1.04 5.94 -20.98
C LEU A 136 -0.30 4.83 -21.73
N VAL A 137 -1.03 4.01 -22.48
CA VAL A 137 -0.48 2.88 -23.24
C VAL A 137 0.52 3.38 -24.29
N SER A 138 0.19 4.46 -25.04
CA SER A 138 1.10 5.06 -26.05
C SER A 138 2.36 5.69 -25.44
N ASN A 139 2.33 6.02 -24.13
CA ASN A 139 3.50 6.49 -23.38
C ASN A 139 4.30 5.37 -22.69
N GLY A 140 4.09 4.11 -23.07
CA GLY A 140 4.87 2.99 -22.57
C GLY A 140 4.39 2.44 -21.21
N ILE A 141 3.13 2.69 -20.83
CA ILE A 141 2.59 2.27 -19.54
C ILE A 141 1.62 1.12 -19.75
N ASN A 142 1.95 -0.05 -19.18
CA ASN A 142 1.02 -1.17 -19.05
C ASN A 142 -0.01 -0.86 -17.97
N ILE A 143 -1.27 -1.24 -18.25
CA ILE A 143 -2.36 -1.08 -17.29
C ILE A 143 -2.90 -2.47 -16.90
N ARG A 144 -2.77 -2.82 -15.62
CA ARG A 144 -3.34 -4.03 -15.02
C ARG A 144 -4.64 -3.65 -14.31
N TYR A 145 -5.79 -3.90 -14.93
CA TYR A 145 -7.08 -3.69 -14.28
C TYR A 145 -7.46 -4.86 -13.38
N VAL A 146 -7.75 -4.56 -12.12
CA VAL A 146 -8.35 -5.47 -11.15
C VAL A 146 -9.81 -5.07 -10.99
N LEU A 147 -10.73 -5.94 -11.45
CA LEU A 147 -12.16 -5.70 -11.31
C LEU A 147 -12.58 -5.85 -9.85
N PHE A 148 -13.15 -4.79 -9.28
CA PHE A 148 -13.51 -4.67 -7.88
C PHE A 148 -14.89 -4.04 -7.70
N SER A 149 -15.89 -4.84 -7.34
CA SER A 149 -17.24 -4.33 -7.10
C SER A 149 -17.34 -3.68 -5.71
N ARG A 150 -17.50 -2.36 -5.68
CA ARG A 150 -17.69 -1.59 -4.43
C ARG A 150 -18.99 -1.95 -3.71
N ASN A 151 -20.00 -2.36 -4.45
CA ASN A 151 -21.32 -2.68 -3.94
C ASN A 151 -21.52 -4.17 -3.63
N GLY A 152 -20.45 -4.98 -3.73
CA GLY A 152 -20.49 -6.41 -3.44
C GLY A 152 -21.12 -7.27 -4.53
N ARG A 153 -21.37 -8.55 -4.20
CA ARG A 153 -21.78 -9.59 -5.15
C ARG A 153 -23.20 -9.45 -5.71
N ASP A 154 -24.08 -8.80 -4.97
CA ASP A 154 -25.51 -8.71 -5.31
C ASP A 154 -25.83 -7.44 -6.13
N SER A 155 -24.80 -6.81 -6.71
CA SER A 155 -24.96 -5.59 -7.50
C SER A 155 -24.95 -5.85 -9.01
N ASP A 156 -25.62 -4.99 -9.76
CA ASP A 156 -25.56 -5.01 -11.23
C ASP A 156 -24.12 -4.85 -11.73
N ALA A 157 -23.34 -3.98 -11.09
CA ALA A 157 -21.93 -3.80 -11.40
C ALA A 157 -21.10 -5.09 -11.24
N TYR A 158 -21.40 -5.92 -10.25
CA TYR A 158 -20.75 -7.22 -10.11
C TYR A 158 -21.09 -8.14 -11.30
N ASN A 159 -22.37 -8.20 -11.69
CA ASN A 159 -22.82 -9.01 -12.82
C ASN A 159 -22.22 -8.53 -14.15
N ASP A 160 -22.11 -7.22 -14.32
CA ASP A 160 -21.42 -6.61 -15.46
C ASP A 160 -19.94 -7.00 -15.52
N MET A 161 -19.23 -6.92 -14.39
CA MET A 161 -17.83 -7.32 -14.30
C MET A 161 -17.65 -8.83 -14.58
N VAL A 162 -18.57 -9.68 -14.11
CA VAL A 162 -18.57 -11.11 -14.43
C VAL A 162 -18.74 -11.30 -15.93
N SER A 163 -19.67 -10.56 -16.56
CA SER A 163 -19.92 -10.64 -18.01
C SER A 163 -18.68 -10.19 -18.81
N VAL A 164 -18.04 -9.09 -18.41
CA VAL A 164 -16.76 -8.64 -18.99
C VAL A 164 -15.70 -9.74 -18.86
N TRP A 165 -15.52 -10.29 -17.65
CA TRP A 165 -14.51 -11.30 -17.38
C TRP A 165 -14.71 -12.58 -18.18
N CYS A 166 -15.96 -13.00 -18.36
CA CYS A 166 -16.34 -14.23 -19.05
C CYS A 166 -16.48 -14.04 -20.57
N SER A 167 -16.24 -12.84 -21.07
CA SER A 167 -16.23 -12.57 -22.51
C SER A 167 -14.99 -13.16 -23.17
N LYS A 168 -15.09 -13.52 -24.44
CA LYS A 168 -13.98 -14.06 -25.22
C LYS A 168 -12.83 -13.07 -25.33
N ASP A 169 -13.15 -11.79 -25.47
CA ASP A 169 -12.22 -10.66 -25.49
C ASP A 169 -12.57 -9.74 -24.32
N LYS A 170 -11.80 -9.85 -23.24
CA LYS A 170 -12.06 -9.12 -22.00
C LYS A 170 -11.79 -7.63 -22.12
N THR A 171 -10.77 -7.24 -22.91
CA THR A 171 -10.42 -5.83 -23.12
C THR A 171 -11.52 -5.15 -23.90
N LYS A 172 -11.96 -5.74 -25.02
CA LYS A 172 -13.06 -5.22 -25.81
C LYS A 172 -14.35 -5.12 -24.99
N ALA A 173 -14.69 -6.13 -24.20
CA ALA A 173 -15.89 -6.09 -23.36
C ALA A 173 -15.80 -5.01 -22.27
N LEU A 174 -14.62 -4.73 -21.72
CA LEU A 174 -14.41 -3.65 -20.78
C LEU A 174 -14.53 -2.27 -21.44
N ASP A 175 -14.02 -2.11 -22.68
CA ASP A 175 -14.18 -0.89 -23.48
C ASP A 175 -15.66 -0.63 -23.80
N GLU A 176 -16.39 -1.69 -24.19
CA GLU A 176 -17.82 -1.61 -24.52
C GLU A 176 -18.64 -1.16 -23.31
N ILE A 177 -18.41 -1.74 -22.11
CA ILE A 177 -19.21 -1.37 -20.93
C ILE A 177 -18.88 0.05 -20.45
N PHE A 178 -17.64 0.47 -20.50
CA PHE A 178 -17.26 1.85 -20.18
C PHE A 178 -17.72 2.88 -21.24
N SER A 179 -18.01 2.41 -22.46
CA SER A 179 -18.67 3.23 -23.51
C SER A 179 -20.19 3.22 -23.40
N ASN A 180 -20.77 2.65 -22.33
CA ASN A 180 -22.21 2.43 -22.15
C ASN A 180 -22.84 1.61 -23.29
N SER A 181 -22.08 0.73 -23.92
CA SER A 181 -22.54 -0.21 -24.91
C SER A 181 -23.07 -1.48 -24.24
N PHE A 182 -23.99 -2.17 -24.92
CA PHE A 182 -24.50 -3.45 -24.44
C PHE A 182 -23.41 -4.52 -24.56
N ILE A 183 -23.22 -5.31 -23.51
CA ILE A 183 -22.46 -6.55 -23.53
C ILE A 183 -23.39 -7.74 -23.24
N GLU A 184 -23.07 -8.89 -23.81
CA GLU A 184 -23.81 -10.12 -23.55
C GLU A 184 -23.54 -10.58 -22.11
N SER A 185 -24.62 -10.97 -21.40
CA SER A 185 -24.51 -11.52 -20.06
C SER A 185 -23.89 -12.91 -20.09
N ASN A 186 -22.71 -13.06 -19.48
CA ASN A 186 -21.95 -14.30 -19.40
C ASN A 186 -21.60 -14.64 -17.96
N THR A 187 -21.44 -15.96 -17.69
CA THR A 187 -21.00 -16.46 -16.38
C THR A 187 -19.93 -17.54 -16.55
N CYS A 188 -18.90 -17.47 -15.72
CA CYS A 188 -17.83 -18.46 -15.65
C CYS A 188 -17.14 -18.36 -14.28
N GLU A 189 -16.14 -19.19 -14.04
CA GLU A 189 -15.22 -19.00 -12.91
C GLU A 189 -14.47 -17.68 -13.10
N ASN A 190 -14.46 -16.85 -12.05
CA ASN A 190 -13.93 -15.49 -12.14
C ASN A 190 -13.30 -15.02 -10.82
N PRO A 191 -12.33 -14.08 -10.85
CA PRO A 191 -11.62 -13.62 -9.68
C PRO A 191 -12.30 -12.47 -8.93
N ILE A 192 -13.43 -11.94 -9.37
CA ILE A 192 -14.00 -10.67 -8.87
C ILE A 192 -14.28 -10.75 -7.38
N SER A 193 -14.76 -11.90 -6.89
CA SER A 193 -14.97 -12.10 -5.46
C SER A 193 -13.68 -12.19 -4.65
N SER A 194 -12.66 -12.83 -5.19
CA SER A 194 -11.33 -12.92 -4.52
C SER A 194 -10.61 -11.57 -4.58
N ASN A 195 -10.84 -10.78 -5.61
CA ASN A 195 -10.30 -9.42 -5.73
C ASN A 195 -10.80 -8.49 -4.63
N TYR A 196 -11.99 -8.77 -4.06
CA TYR A 196 -12.47 -8.02 -2.90
C TYR A 196 -11.53 -8.16 -1.69
N ALA A 197 -11.07 -9.37 -1.38
CA ALA A 197 -10.12 -9.58 -0.29
C ALA A 197 -8.77 -8.91 -0.57
N LYS A 198 -8.28 -8.97 -1.82
CA LYS A 198 -7.05 -8.28 -2.25
C LYS A 198 -7.19 -6.76 -2.10
N ALA A 199 -8.35 -6.21 -2.49
CA ALA A 199 -8.68 -4.79 -2.35
C ALA A 199 -8.66 -4.36 -0.87
N MET A 200 -9.24 -5.16 0.03
CA MET A 200 -9.26 -4.85 1.46
C MET A 200 -7.84 -4.83 2.05
N ASN A 201 -6.98 -5.78 1.70
CA ASN A 201 -5.59 -5.82 2.13
C ASN A 201 -4.80 -4.57 1.66
N LEU A 202 -5.11 -4.07 0.48
CA LEU A 202 -4.53 -2.84 -0.09
C LEU A 202 -5.24 -1.56 0.37
N LYS A 203 -6.25 -1.68 1.25
CA LYS A 203 -7.08 -0.56 1.74
C LYS A 203 -7.77 0.21 0.60
N VAL A 204 -8.20 -0.50 -0.44
CA VAL A 204 -9.00 0.08 -1.53
C VAL A 204 -10.38 0.41 -1.00
N ASN A 205 -10.63 1.69 -0.76
CA ASN A 205 -11.88 2.22 -0.21
C ASN A 205 -12.72 2.99 -1.26
N GLY A 206 -12.25 3.03 -2.49
CA GLY A 206 -12.91 3.69 -3.62
C GLY A 206 -12.24 3.34 -4.94
N THR A 207 -12.88 3.73 -6.04
CA THR A 207 -12.37 3.51 -7.40
C THR A 207 -12.44 4.79 -8.24
N PRO A 208 -11.55 4.96 -9.22
CA PRO A 208 -10.35 4.14 -9.43
C PRO A 208 -9.36 4.30 -8.28
N MET A 209 -8.53 3.27 -8.00
CA MET A 209 -7.36 3.40 -7.14
C MET A 209 -6.15 2.90 -7.92
N ILE A 210 -5.14 3.74 -8.06
CA ILE A 210 -4.01 3.56 -8.98
C ILE A 210 -2.76 3.30 -8.17
N PHE A 211 -2.17 2.11 -8.32
CA PHE A 211 -0.92 1.71 -7.66
C PHE A 211 0.23 1.69 -8.67
N PHE A 212 1.38 2.21 -8.24
CA PHE A 212 2.62 2.23 -9.01
C PHE A 212 3.57 1.10 -8.57
N GLU A 213 4.57 0.80 -9.41
CA GLU A 213 5.57 -0.26 -9.15
C GLU A 213 6.46 0.01 -7.93
N ASP A 214 6.53 1.25 -7.45
CA ASP A 214 7.25 1.61 -6.21
C ASP A 214 6.37 1.47 -4.95
N GLY A 215 5.11 1.05 -5.09
CA GLY A 215 4.12 0.92 -4.02
C GLY A 215 3.42 2.23 -3.65
N SER A 216 3.69 3.34 -4.35
CA SER A 216 2.89 4.56 -4.19
C SER A 216 1.48 4.38 -4.76
N VAL A 217 0.57 5.23 -4.32
CA VAL A 217 -0.85 5.12 -4.66
C VAL A 217 -1.47 6.49 -4.90
N ILE A 218 -2.33 6.57 -5.92
CA ILE A 218 -3.24 7.71 -6.12
C ILE A 218 -4.66 7.20 -5.87
N PRO A 219 -5.34 7.68 -4.82
CA PRO A 219 -6.75 7.37 -4.57
C PRO A 219 -7.63 8.28 -5.44
N GLY A 220 -8.49 7.68 -6.24
CA GLY A 220 -9.42 8.41 -7.12
C GLY A 220 -8.84 8.74 -8.49
N TYR A 221 -9.66 9.44 -9.26
CA TYR A 221 -9.32 9.86 -10.60
C TYR A 221 -8.33 11.03 -10.61
N VAL A 222 -7.32 10.89 -11.45
CA VAL A 222 -6.48 11.98 -11.98
C VAL A 222 -6.36 11.80 -13.50
N SER A 223 -6.01 12.85 -14.24
CA SER A 223 -5.80 12.74 -15.70
C SER A 223 -4.61 11.83 -16.05
N SER A 224 -4.64 11.26 -17.24
CA SER A 224 -3.53 10.47 -17.78
C SER A 224 -2.20 11.24 -17.75
N ASP A 225 -2.20 12.52 -18.08
CA ASP A 225 -1.00 13.37 -18.02
C ASP A 225 -0.44 13.45 -16.59
N LYS A 226 -1.34 13.56 -15.58
CA LYS A 226 -0.89 13.58 -14.18
C LYS A 226 -0.28 12.25 -13.74
N ILE A 227 -0.78 11.13 -14.27
CA ILE A 227 -0.19 9.79 -14.03
C ILE A 227 1.20 9.72 -14.64
N ILE A 228 1.36 10.18 -15.91
CA ILE A 228 2.65 10.23 -16.62
C ILE A 228 3.66 11.10 -15.86
N ASP A 229 3.26 12.30 -15.42
CA ASP A 229 4.10 13.19 -14.61
C ASP A 229 4.53 12.55 -13.28
N THR A 230 3.60 11.80 -12.65
CA THR A 230 3.89 11.10 -11.41
C THR A 230 4.92 10.01 -11.63
N ILE A 231 4.80 9.22 -12.69
CA ILE A 231 5.78 8.19 -13.07
C ILE A 231 7.15 8.83 -13.33
N GLY A 232 7.21 9.95 -14.07
CA GLY A 232 8.45 10.69 -14.30
C GLY A 232 9.09 11.22 -13.00
N SER A 233 8.29 11.50 -11.98
CA SER A 233 8.78 11.93 -10.66
C SER A 233 9.27 10.76 -9.80
N ILE A 234 8.66 9.57 -9.93
CA ILE A 234 9.05 8.34 -9.24
C ILE A 234 10.35 7.78 -9.85
N TYR A 235 10.46 7.83 -11.18
CA TYR A 235 11.59 7.28 -11.96
C TYR A 235 12.27 8.37 -12.81
N PRO A 236 12.99 9.30 -12.18
CA PRO A 236 13.70 10.33 -12.91
C PRO A 236 14.78 9.71 -13.82
N ASN A 237 14.81 10.15 -15.09
CA ASN A 237 15.79 9.71 -16.09
C ASN A 237 17.23 10.11 -15.72
#